data_f9876bd90e3e80a269e916fab6a08e73
#
_entry.id   f9876bd90e3e80a269e916fab6a08e73
#
_cell.length_a   1.000
_cell.length_b   1.000
_cell.length_c   1.000
_cell.angle_alpha   90.00
_cell.angle_beta   90.00
_cell.angle_gamma   90.00
#
_symmetry.space_group_name_H-M   'P 1'
#
loop_
_entity.id
_entity.type
_entity.pdbx_description
1 polymer ?
#
loop_
_entity_poly.entity_id
_entity_poly.type
_entity_poly.pdbx_seq_one_letter_code
_entity_poly.pdbx_strand_id
1 'polypeptide(L)'
;EEDIEIGNKIDESSYLASTQLSGLLLDENTNKNSSVIELRNNEYSTNVVFRLSKLPQKGVDVQIAVEESYAAIYNTIHETDFEVFPAANVKIANNGTFVLAPDDKVTPSVKVTLTAFDGMEEDKTYIVPLTVTSSTEGVTFTETSKHMVLLVQDYRNKPNTNKGEDAVQTVLYFEVNDTNPLNALEFLTESGKYFFDHIVLFAANINWDPEKQRVYLANNENVQFLLDNNDKYLQPLRKAGMKIIISILGNHDEAGVAQLSDMGAREFARELAAYCRAYNLDGVAFDDEYSNSPDLSNPWLASPSAYAGSRLMYECKAVMPEKIVSLYNLGNMYSSSLQVIDGIEPGQYCDYAVADYGGAAGPGTGMTLKQCAGMSIELRRGSGNSSESTARSRKEAGYGYYMFFALDPSLYGSQVYRCQSVCKGLYDETLVYPSYYYKKNSTEREAIN
;
A
#
# COMPACT_ATOMS: atom_id res chain seq x y z
N GLU A 1 12.77 54.63 -21.38
CA GLU A 1 12.93 53.23 -20.87
C GLU A 1 13.74 53.34 -19.58
N GLU A 2 13.09 53.19 -18.44
CA GLU A 2 13.77 53.12 -17.16
C GLU A 2 14.25 51.67 -16.99
N ASP A 3 15.57 51.50 -16.97
CA ASP A 3 16.18 50.23 -16.59
C ASP A 3 15.83 49.93 -15.11
N ILE A 4 15.06 48.87 -14.88
CA ILE A 4 14.80 48.36 -13.54
C ILE A 4 16.10 47.70 -13.05
N GLU A 5 16.91 48.42 -12.28
CA GLU A 5 17.99 47.82 -11.51
C GLU A 5 17.37 46.89 -10.45
N ILE A 6 17.38 45.58 -10.71
CA ILE A 6 17.08 44.56 -9.70
C ILE A 6 18.20 44.68 -8.65
N GLY A 7 17.81 45.20 -7.49
CA GLY A 7 18.71 45.47 -6.38
C GLY A 7 19.51 44.27 -5.94
N ASN A 8 20.75 44.51 -5.59
CA ASN A 8 21.76 43.63 -5.02
C ASN A 8 21.94 42.30 -5.78
N LYS A 9 22.95 42.27 -6.63
CA LYS A 9 23.50 41.02 -7.15
C LYS A 9 23.74 40.10 -5.95
N ILE A 10 23.06 38.94 -5.94
CA ILE A 10 23.37 37.89 -4.99
C ILE A 10 24.86 37.58 -5.17
N ASP A 11 25.64 37.77 -4.12
CA ASP A 11 27.05 37.36 -4.12
C ASP A 11 27.12 35.84 -4.17
N GLU A 12 27.16 35.30 -5.38
CA GLU A 12 27.25 33.86 -5.62
C GLU A 12 28.50 33.24 -4.98
N SER A 13 29.53 34.02 -4.66
CA SER A 13 30.72 33.54 -3.97
C SER A 13 30.46 33.18 -2.53
N SER A 14 29.43 33.75 -1.90
CA SER A 14 28.97 33.35 -0.54
C SER A 14 28.21 32.04 -0.55
N TYR A 15 27.74 31.59 -1.71
CA TYR A 15 27.10 30.29 -1.93
C TYR A 15 28.04 29.34 -2.67
N LEU A 16 29.27 29.17 -2.15
CA LEU A 16 30.20 28.18 -2.65
C LEU A 16 29.46 26.83 -2.62
N ALA A 17 29.21 26.30 -3.81
CA ALA A 17 28.61 24.99 -3.94
C ALA A 17 29.47 24.01 -3.15
N SER A 18 29.01 23.59 -1.98
CA SER A 18 29.72 22.58 -1.19
C SER A 18 30.03 21.41 -2.13
N THR A 19 31.29 21.07 -2.28
CA THR A 19 31.74 19.89 -3.03
C THR A 19 31.42 18.62 -2.28
N GLN A 20 31.06 18.74 -0.99
CA GLN A 20 30.71 17.61 -0.14
C GLN A 20 29.35 17.03 -0.53
N LEU A 21 29.32 15.71 -0.58
CA LEU A 21 28.11 14.91 -0.75
C LEU A 21 27.67 14.46 0.64
N SER A 22 26.45 14.75 1.01
CA SER A 22 25.84 14.16 2.19
C SER A 22 24.85 13.07 1.75
N GLY A 23 24.71 12.03 2.56
CA GLY A 23 23.83 10.91 2.24
C GLY A 23 22.96 10.51 3.41
N LEU A 24 21.89 9.79 3.09
CA LEU A 24 20.89 9.32 4.05
C LEU A 24 20.42 7.93 3.65
N LEU A 25 20.38 7.02 4.61
CA LEU A 25 19.80 5.69 4.46
C LEU A 25 18.31 5.74 4.77
N LEU A 26 17.48 5.20 3.88
CA LEU A 26 16.02 5.28 3.94
C LEU A 26 15.38 3.91 3.67
N ASP A 27 14.25 3.68 4.30
CA ASP A 27 13.29 2.66 3.83
C ASP A 27 12.75 3.07 2.46
N GLU A 28 12.81 2.16 1.50
CA GLU A 28 12.41 2.43 0.11
C GLU A 28 10.92 2.77 -0.01
N ASN A 29 10.07 2.11 0.81
CA ASN A 29 8.62 2.26 0.74
C ASN A 29 8.12 3.53 1.44
N THR A 30 8.66 3.83 2.62
CA THR A 30 8.19 4.93 3.46
C THR A 30 8.97 6.23 3.26
N ASN A 31 10.16 6.13 2.66
CA ASN A 31 11.10 7.23 2.48
C ASN A 31 11.53 7.87 3.82
N LYS A 32 11.57 7.07 4.89
CA LYS A 32 11.97 7.46 6.25
C LYS A 32 13.22 6.70 6.68
N ASN A 33 13.97 7.27 7.61
CA ASN A 33 15.16 6.65 8.21
C ASN A 33 14.85 5.81 9.46
N SER A 34 13.59 5.52 9.69
CA SER A 34 13.13 4.58 10.71
C SER A 34 11.87 3.88 10.23
N SER A 35 11.74 2.60 10.55
CA SER A 35 10.57 1.79 10.23
C SER A 35 10.23 0.85 11.38
N VAL A 36 8.93 0.63 11.60
CA VAL A 36 8.44 -0.39 12.53
C VAL A 36 8.11 -1.64 11.75
N ILE A 37 8.67 -2.77 12.16
CA ILE A 37 8.51 -4.08 11.55
C ILE A 37 7.69 -4.97 12.49
N GLU A 38 6.54 -5.44 12.04
CA GLU A 38 5.82 -6.52 12.73
C GLU A 38 6.24 -7.85 12.11
N LEU A 39 7.04 -8.61 12.87
CA LEU A 39 7.54 -9.90 12.44
C LEU A 39 6.44 -10.96 12.61
N ARG A 40 5.68 -11.24 11.55
CA ARG A 40 4.53 -12.14 11.56
C ARG A 40 4.88 -13.58 11.23
N ASN A 41 6.02 -13.78 10.59
CA ASN A 41 6.61 -15.07 10.25
C ASN A 41 8.03 -15.13 10.82
N ASN A 42 8.67 -16.27 10.71
CA ASN A 42 10.07 -16.41 11.15
C ASN A 42 11.05 -15.54 10.37
N GLU A 43 10.66 -15.07 9.19
CA GLU A 43 11.49 -14.21 8.35
C GLU A 43 10.68 -13.04 7.79
N TYR A 44 11.29 -11.89 7.71
CA TYR A 44 10.76 -10.68 7.09
C TYR A 44 11.84 -9.99 6.26
N SER A 45 11.49 -9.50 5.08
CA SER A 45 12.42 -8.72 4.25
C SER A 45 11.85 -7.34 3.94
N THR A 46 12.72 -6.35 3.98
CA THR A 46 12.43 -5.00 3.50
C THR A 46 13.54 -4.52 2.58
N ASN A 47 13.31 -3.43 1.86
CA ASN A 47 14.32 -2.80 1.02
C ASN A 47 14.71 -1.45 1.60
N VAL A 48 15.99 -1.16 1.59
CA VAL A 48 16.53 0.15 1.93
C VAL A 48 17.28 0.73 0.75
N VAL A 49 17.36 2.05 0.69
CA VAL A 49 18.13 2.79 -0.32
C VAL A 49 19.01 3.82 0.36
N PHE A 50 20.20 4.04 -0.20
CA PHE A 50 21.03 5.16 0.16
C PHE A 50 20.84 6.29 -0.85
N ARG A 51 20.53 7.49 -0.37
CA ARG A 51 20.28 8.66 -1.20
C ARG A 51 21.28 9.75 -0.89
N LEU A 52 21.89 10.29 -1.95
CA LEU A 52 22.76 11.46 -1.87
C LEU A 52 22.00 12.77 -2.00
N SER A 53 22.52 13.82 -1.38
CA SER A 53 21.99 15.19 -1.48
C SER A 53 22.05 15.77 -2.89
N LYS A 54 23.02 15.36 -3.70
CA LYS A 54 23.20 15.78 -5.10
C LYS A 54 23.84 14.67 -5.93
N LEU A 55 23.84 14.85 -7.25
CA LEU A 55 24.43 13.92 -8.20
C LEU A 55 25.95 13.84 -8.02
N PRO A 56 26.51 12.65 -7.84
CA PRO A 56 27.94 12.46 -7.79
C PRO A 56 28.54 12.51 -9.20
N GLN A 57 29.74 13.05 -9.35
CA GLN A 57 30.46 13.09 -10.62
C GLN A 57 31.22 11.79 -10.93
N LYS A 58 31.43 10.98 -9.92
CA LYS A 58 32.09 9.65 -10.01
C LYS A 58 31.35 8.64 -9.14
N GLY A 59 31.62 7.37 -9.33
CA GLY A 59 31.05 6.30 -8.52
C GLY A 59 31.33 6.54 -7.03
N VAL A 60 30.35 6.20 -6.18
CA VAL A 60 30.43 6.32 -4.71
C VAL A 60 30.32 4.94 -4.11
N ASP A 61 31.35 4.52 -3.37
CA ASP A 61 31.33 3.27 -2.62
C ASP A 61 30.43 3.44 -1.39
N VAL A 62 29.53 2.48 -1.18
CA VAL A 62 28.58 2.47 -0.07
C VAL A 62 28.69 1.14 0.67
N GLN A 63 28.89 1.20 1.97
CA GLN A 63 28.85 0.04 2.87
C GLN A 63 27.73 0.22 3.88
N ILE A 64 26.80 -0.74 3.93
CA ILE A 64 25.71 -0.81 4.89
C ILE A 64 25.98 -1.98 5.83
N ALA A 65 25.93 -1.75 7.15
CA ALA A 65 26.17 -2.76 8.16
C ALA A 65 25.24 -2.58 9.37
N VAL A 66 25.14 -3.61 10.20
CA VAL A 66 24.51 -3.50 11.53
C VAL A 66 25.52 -2.94 12.50
N GLU A 67 25.14 -1.90 13.24
CA GLU A 67 25.97 -1.29 14.30
C GLU A 67 25.23 -1.37 15.65
N GLU A 68 25.34 -2.52 16.33
CA GLU A 68 24.60 -2.78 17.57
C GLU A 68 24.85 -1.72 18.66
N SER A 69 26.07 -1.15 18.71
CA SER A 69 26.43 -0.12 19.68
C SER A 69 25.59 1.16 19.60
N TYR A 70 25.01 1.45 18.42
CA TYR A 70 24.15 2.62 18.26
C TYR A 70 22.81 2.49 19.00
N ALA A 71 22.38 1.30 19.37
CA ALA A 71 21.14 1.09 20.12
C ALA A 71 21.11 1.88 21.45
N ALA A 72 22.20 1.89 22.19
CA ALA A 72 22.30 2.65 23.45
C ALA A 72 22.19 4.16 23.20
N ILE A 73 22.79 4.66 22.13
CA ILE A 73 22.72 6.08 21.74
C ILE A 73 21.28 6.43 21.34
N TYR A 74 20.65 5.59 20.51
CA TYR A 74 19.26 5.76 20.09
C TYR A 74 18.31 5.81 21.30
N ASN A 75 18.42 4.84 22.20
CA ASN A 75 17.60 4.78 23.41
C ASN A 75 17.75 6.03 24.28
N THR A 76 18.97 6.55 24.42
CA THR A 76 19.22 7.79 25.17
C THR A 76 18.55 9.01 24.51
N ILE A 77 18.65 9.14 23.17
CA ILE A 77 18.09 10.27 22.43
C ILE A 77 16.56 10.25 22.45
N HIS A 78 15.96 9.05 22.35
CA HIS A 78 14.52 8.88 22.19
C HIS A 78 13.79 8.50 23.48
N GLU A 79 14.54 8.42 24.62
CA GLU A 79 13.99 8.02 25.93
C GLU A 79 13.27 6.66 25.86
N THR A 80 13.91 5.68 25.19
CA THR A 80 13.41 4.32 25.00
C THR A 80 14.32 3.30 25.66
N ASP A 81 13.88 2.05 25.75
CA ASP A 81 14.59 0.92 26.34
C ASP A 81 14.64 -0.31 25.39
N PHE A 82 14.68 -0.06 24.10
CA PHE A 82 14.68 -1.12 23.10
C PHE A 82 15.90 -2.04 23.24
N GLU A 83 15.65 -3.34 23.18
CA GLU A 83 16.71 -4.35 23.19
C GLU A 83 17.30 -4.53 21.79
N VAL A 84 18.57 -4.87 21.71
CA VAL A 84 19.24 -5.09 20.42
C VAL A 84 18.71 -6.35 19.75
N PHE A 85 18.31 -6.24 18.49
CA PHE A 85 18.06 -7.38 17.62
C PHE A 85 19.41 -7.95 17.18
N PRO A 86 19.70 -9.26 17.38
CA PRO A 86 21.03 -9.80 17.13
C PRO A 86 21.47 -9.62 15.67
N ALA A 87 22.66 -9.07 15.44
CA ALA A 87 23.22 -8.87 14.10
C ALA A 87 23.33 -10.17 13.30
N ALA A 88 23.54 -11.31 13.98
CA ALA A 88 23.58 -12.63 13.35
C ALA A 88 22.24 -13.02 12.67
N ASN A 89 21.12 -12.41 13.08
CA ASN A 89 19.79 -12.61 12.53
C ASN A 89 19.40 -11.57 11.47
N VAL A 90 20.35 -10.71 11.07
CA VAL A 90 20.16 -9.70 10.04
C VAL A 90 21.05 -10.01 8.85
N LYS A 91 20.46 -10.17 7.67
CA LYS A 91 21.19 -10.39 6.42
C LYS A 91 20.96 -9.20 5.49
N ILE A 92 22.05 -8.57 5.06
CA ILE A 92 22.03 -7.49 4.06
C ILE A 92 22.53 -8.05 2.74
N ALA A 93 21.82 -7.79 1.66
CA ALA A 93 22.21 -8.24 0.32
C ALA A 93 23.63 -7.77 -0.04
N ASN A 94 24.38 -8.56 -0.79
CA ASN A 94 25.76 -8.30 -1.20
C ASN A 94 26.70 -7.95 -0.04
N ASN A 95 26.45 -8.52 1.15
CA ASN A 95 27.17 -8.16 2.41
C ASN A 95 27.22 -6.66 2.67
N GLY A 96 26.18 -5.92 2.23
CA GLY A 96 26.03 -4.49 2.42
C GLY A 96 26.91 -3.61 1.52
N THR A 97 27.63 -4.18 0.56
CA THR A 97 28.53 -3.43 -0.33
C THR A 97 27.85 -3.07 -1.63
N PHE A 98 27.82 -1.79 -1.97
CA PHE A 98 27.18 -1.24 -3.16
C PHE A 98 28.04 -0.13 -3.77
N VAL A 99 27.84 0.11 -5.06
CA VAL A 99 28.38 1.28 -5.75
C VAL A 99 27.22 2.08 -6.31
N LEU A 100 27.16 3.35 -5.95
CA LEU A 100 26.24 4.30 -6.56
C LEU A 100 26.94 4.84 -7.80
N ALA A 101 26.32 4.65 -8.97
CA ALA A 101 26.90 5.04 -10.24
C ALA A 101 27.00 6.59 -10.38
N PRO A 102 27.89 7.10 -11.21
CA PRO A 102 27.87 8.51 -11.60
C PRO A 102 26.49 8.89 -12.15
N ASP A 103 26.04 10.09 -11.85
CA ASP A 103 24.75 10.63 -12.27
C ASP A 103 23.50 9.97 -11.63
N ASP A 104 23.67 9.02 -10.72
CA ASP A 104 22.61 8.47 -9.88
C ASP A 104 22.64 9.11 -8.48
N LYS A 105 21.47 9.44 -7.96
CA LYS A 105 21.31 9.95 -6.57
C LYS A 105 21.00 8.87 -5.55
N VAL A 106 20.53 7.74 -6.00
CA VAL A 106 19.98 6.68 -5.15
C VAL A 106 20.58 5.35 -5.56
N THR A 107 20.97 4.55 -4.58
CA THR A 107 21.40 3.16 -4.85
C THR A 107 20.24 2.33 -5.40
N PRO A 108 20.51 1.21 -6.08
CA PRO A 108 19.52 0.15 -6.26
C PRO A 108 18.94 -0.29 -4.92
N SER A 109 17.77 -0.91 -4.95
CA SER A 109 17.14 -1.51 -3.77
C SER A 109 18.07 -2.50 -3.08
N VAL A 110 18.29 -2.30 -1.79
CA VAL A 110 19.13 -3.17 -0.96
C VAL A 110 18.23 -3.98 -0.04
N LYS A 111 18.14 -5.29 -0.28
CA LYS A 111 17.33 -6.18 0.54
C LYS A 111 17.97 -6.40 1.90
N VAL A 112 17.19 -6.16 2.96
CA VAL A 112 17.51 -6.49 4.35
C VAL A 112 16.53 -7.55 4.83
N THR A 113 17.04 -8.68 5.28
CA THR A 113 16.24 -9.81 5.77
C THR A 113 16.49 -9.99 7.26
N LEU A 114 15.42 -10.04 8.03
CA LEU A 114 15.41 -10.29 9.47
C LEU A 114 14.88 -11.70 9.72
N THR A 115 15.60 -12.49 10.51
CA THR A 115 15.17 -13.82 10.94
C THR A 115 14.90 -13.79 12.45
N ALA A 116 13.73 -14.27 12.87
CA ALA A 116 13.41 -14.36 14.29
C ALA A 116 14.49 -15.13 15.06
N PHE A 117 14.78 -14.72 16.27
CA PHE A 117 15.72 -15.42 17.14
C PHE A 117 15.00 -16.06 18.32
N ASP A 118 15.62 -17.07 18.92
CA ASP A 118 15.06 -17.76 20.08
C ASP A 118 14.98 -16.82 21.29
N GLY A 119 13.82 -16.80 21.95
CA GLY A 119 13.59 -15.96 23.12
C GLY A 119 13.07 -14.56 22.84
N MET A 120 12.64 -14.26 21.61
CA MET A 120 11.88 -13.02 21.36
C MET A 120 10.61 -12.99 22.21
N GLU A 121 10.35 -11.83 22.82
CA GLU A 121 9.17 -11.57 23.65
C GLU A 121 8.19 -10.65 22.92
N GLU A 122 6.90 -10.99 22.95
CA GLU A 122 5.83 -10.32 22.17
C GLU A 122 5.55 -8.87 22.59
N ASP A 123 5.87 -8.53 23.83
CA ASP A 123 5.66 -7.19 24.42
C ASP A 123 6.87 -6.28 24.31
N LYS A 124 7.98 -6.78 23.77
CA LYS A 124 9.20 -6.01 23.56
C LYS A 124 9.35 -5.48 22.15
N THR A 125 10.01 -4.34 22.04
CA THR A 125 10.52 -3.82 20.78
C THR A 125 12.02 -3.99 20.71
N TYR A 126 12.49 -4.59 19.62
CA TYR A 126 13.91 -4.80 19.34
C TYR A 126 14.37 -3.79 18.29
N ILE A 127 15.61 -3.29 18.43
CA ILE A 127 16.19 -2.34 17.49
C ILE A 127 17.26 -3.01 16.62
N VAL A 128 17.15 -2.83 15.30
CA VAL A 128 18.21 -3.13 14.32
C VAL A 128 18.78 -1.79 13.86
N PRO A 129 19.92 -1.36 14.40
CA PRO A 129 20.57 -0.15 13.92
C PRO A 129 21.40 -0.47 12.68
N LEU A 130 21.03 0.13 11.55
CA LEU A 130 21.83 0.09 10.33
C LEU A 130 22.70 1.34 10.24
N THR A 131 23.93 1.18 9.82
CA THR A 131 24.86 2.28 9.55
C THR A 131 25.31 2.25 8.10
N VAL A 132 25.53 3.43 7.53
CA VAL A 132 26.11 3.58 6.21
C VAL A 132 27.45 4.30 6.32
N THR A 133 28.45 3.77 5.61
CA THR A 133 29.77 4.37 5.47
C THR A 133 30.17 4.44 4.00
N SER A 134 31.12 5.31 3.68
CA SER A 134 31.71 5.42 2.34
C SER A 134 33.21 5.68 2.46
N SER A 135 33.99 4.99 1.62
CA SER A 135 35.41 5.26 1.45
C SER A 135 35.67 6.36 0.42
N THR A 136 34.64 6.80 -0.31
CA THR A 136 34.76 7.81 -1.35
C THR A 136 35.00 9.18 -0.73
N GLU A 137 36.07 9.84 -1.15
CA GLU A 137 36.42 11.19 -0.71
C GLU A 137 35.31 12.19 -1.02
N GLY A 138 35.00 13.06 -0.06
CA GLY A 138 33.97 14.10 -0.17
C GLY A 138 32.56 13.65 0.22
N VAL A 139 32.37 12.37 0.60
CA VAL A 139 31.11 11.88 1.17
C VAL A 139 31.15 12.03 2.68
N THR A 140 30.17 12.73 3.24
CA THR A 140 30.10 13.03 4.67
C THR A 140 28.75 12.64 5.25
N PHE A 141 28.76 12.33 6.56
CA PHE A 141 27.57 11.96 7.30
C PHE A 141 27.48 12.75 8.60
N THR A 142 26.26 13.09 9.01
CA THR A 142 25.94 13.45 10.39
C THR A 142 25.62 12.17 11.16
N GLU A 143 25.61 12.23 12.49
CA GLU A 143 25.20 11.07 13.30
C GLU A 143 23.78 10.59 12.96
N THR A 144 22.89 11.50 12.64
CA THR A 144 21.50 11.17 12.24
C THR A 144 21.41 10.60 10.83
N SER A 145 22.21 11.10 9.89
CA SER A 145 22.12 10.70 8.48
C SER A 145 22.82 9.38 8.21
N LYS A 146 23.82 9.01 9.02
CA LYS A 146 24.55 7.76 8.83
C LYS A 146 23.81 6.54 9.41
N HIS A 147 22.77 6.74 10.23
CA HIS A 147 22.03 5.66 10.85
C HIS A 147 20.59 5.58 10.36
N MET A 148 20.11 4.37 10.23
CA MET A 148 18.70 4.03 10.04
C MET A 148 18.35 2.94 11.05
N VAL A 149 17.15 2.98 11.62
CA VAL A 149 16.72 1.96 12.58
C VAL A 149 15.47 1.22 12.08
N LEU A 150 15.50 -0.10 12.25
CA LEU A 150 14.32 -0.94 12.14
C LEU A 150 13.92 -1.35 13.55
N LEU A 151 12.67 -1.02 13.92
CA LEU A 151 12.10 -1.37 15.22
C LEU A 151 11.24 -2.61 15.04
N VAL A 152 11.65 -3.73 15.62
CA VAL A 152 11.06 -5.04 15.37
C VAL A 152 10.23 -5.48 16.57
N GLN A 153 8.99 -5.86 16.30
CA GLN A 153 8.06 -6.42 17.29
C GLN A 153 7.67 -7.85 16.87
N ASP A 154 7.56 -8.76 17.83
CA ASP A 154 7.15 -10.14 17.57
C ASP A 154 5.62 -10.24 17.46
N TYR A 155 5.14 -10.53 16.27
CA TYR A 155 3.72 -10.70 15.95
C TYR A 155 3.39 -12.14 15.51
N ARG A 156 4.32 -13.09 15.65
CA ARG A 156 4.14 -14.45 15.13
C ARG A 156 2.99 -15.21 15.78
N ASN A 157 2.74 -14.95 17.05
CA ASN A 157 1.65 -15.60 17.81
C ASN A 157 0.39 -14.73 17.90
N LYS A 158 0.43 -13.49 17.38
CA LYS A 158 -0.76 -12.63 17.33
C LYS A 158 -1.67 -13.06 16.18
N PRO A 159 -2.99 -12.85 16.29
CA PRO A 159 -3.89 -13.06 15.16
C PRO A 159 -3.38 -12.32 13.91
N ASN A 160 -3.45 -12.99 12.76
CA ASN A 160 -3.01 -12.46 11.48
C ASN A 160 -3.87 -13.01 10.34
N THR A 161 -3.66 -12.53 9.12
CA THR A 161 -4.41 -12.94 7.93
C THR A 161 -3.85 -14.19 7.24
N ASN A 162 -2.73 -14.73 7.67
CA ASN A 162 -2.06 -15.83 6.97
C ASN A 162 -2.86 -17.14 7.09
N LYS A 163 -3.60 -17.47 6.05
CA LYS A 163 -4.41 -18.70 5.90
C LYS A 163 -3.72 -19.74 5.01
N GLY A 164 -2.47 -19.50 4.64
CA GLY A 164 -1.65 -20.36 3.76
C GLY A 164 -1.24 -19.65 2.47
N GLU A 165 -0.16 -20.10 1.85
CA GLU A 165 0.44 -19.48 0.68
C GLU A 165 -0.51 -19.42 -0.54
N ASP A 166 -1.29 -20.49 -0.75
CA ASP A 166 -2.24 -20.58 -1.86
C ASP A 166 -3.70 -20.29 -1.45
N ALA A 167 -3.93 -19.75 -0.26
CA ALA A 167 -5.27 -19.47 0.23
C ALA A 167 -5.94 -18.37 -0.60
N VAL A 168 -7.22 -18.54 -0.89
CA VAL A 168 -8.04 -17.50 -1.51
C VAL A 168 -8.07 -16.27 -0.60
N GLN A 169 -7.79 -15.11 -1.13
CA GLN A 169 -7.83 -13.86 -0.37
C GLN A 169 -9.20 -13.21 -0.42
N THR A 170 -9.69 -12.75 0.72
CA THR A 170 -10.96 -12.05 0.81
C THR A 170 -10.74 -10.55 0.78
N VAL A 171 -11.54 -9.86 -0.03
CA VAL A 171 -11.47 -8.43 -0.26
C VAL A 171 -12.74 -7.78 0.24
N LEU A 172 -12.64 -6.90 1.23
CA LEU A 172 -13.77 -6.13 1.74
C LEU A 172 -13.74 -4.70 1.18
N TYR A 173 -14.68 -4.40 0.30
CA TYR A 173 -15.00 -3.03 -0.12
C TYR A 173 -15.83 -2.40 0.98
N PHE A 174 -15.22 -1.48 1.68
CA PHE A 174 -15.71 -0.90 2.91
C PHE A 174 -16.37 0.47 2.62
N GLU A 175 -17.67 0.59 2.97
CA GLU A 175 -18.41 1.85 2.77
C GLU A 175 -18.01 2.88 3.84
N VAL A 176 -17.07 3.77 3.49
CA VAL A 176 -16.46 4.74 4.42
C VAL A 176 -17.45 5.77 4.97
N ASN A 177 -18.55 6.01 4.25
CA ASN A 177 -19.56 6.99 4.67
C ASN A 177 -20.41 6.46 5.84
N ASP A 178 -20.52 5.16 6.00
CA ASP A 178 -21.48 4.55 6.91
C ASP A 178 -20.86 3.89 8.14
N THR A 179 -19.71 3.21 7.99
CA THR A 179 -19.22 2.32 9.03
C THR A 179 -17.71 2.51 9.32
N ASN A 180 -17.19 1.78 10.28
CA ASN A 180 -15.82 1.88 10.78
C ASN A 180 -14.97 0.71 10.27
N PRO A 181 -13.83 0.95 9.59
CA PRO A 181 -12.98 -0.12 9.06
C PRO A 181 -12.42 -1.05 10.13
N LEU A 182 -12.30 -0.61 11.38
CA LEU A 182 -11.86 -1.46 12.50
C LEU A 182 -12.76 -2.67 12.73
N ASN A 183 -13.99 -2.66 12.23
CA ASN A 183 -14.88 -3.82 12.31
C ASN A 183 -14.32 -5.07 11.61
N ALA A 184 -13.43 -4.91 10.65
CA ALA A 184 -12.73 -6.05 10.03
C ALA A 184 -11.88 -6.86 11.02
N LEU A 185 -11.41 -6.24 12.12
CA LEU A 185 -10.65 -6.91 13.18
C LEU A 185 -11.49 -7.86 14.06
N GLU A 186 -12.81 -7.80 13.96
CA GLU A 186 -13.71 -8.66 14.73
C GLU A 186 -14.09 -9.97 14.00
N PHE A 187 -13.63 -10.13 12.76
CA PHE A 187 -13.90 -11.30 11.92
C PHE A 187 -12.72 -12.27 11.95
N LEU A 188 -12.77 -13.22 12.88
CA LEU A 188 -11.73 -14.21 13.14
C LEU A 188 -12.24 -15.63 12.90
N THR A 189 -11.38 -16.49 12.35
CA THR A 189 -11.61 -17.95 12.32
C THR A 189 -11.32 -18.54 13.69
N GLU A 190 -11.76 -19.78 13.92
CA GLU A 190 -11.47 -20.52 15.16
C GLU A 190 -9.97 -20.71 15.41
N SER A 191 -9.15 -20.78 14.37
CA SER A 191 -7.69 -20.84 14.48
C SER A 191 -7.03 -19.47 14.75
N GLY A 192 -7.81 -18.39 14.89
CA GLY A 192 -7.30 -17.05 15.16
C GLY A 192 -6.77 -16.32 13.94
N LYS A 193 -7.25 -16.65 12.73
CA LYS A 193 -6.92 -15.94 11.51
C LYS A 193 -7.98 -14.89 11.18
N TYR A 194 -7.56 -13.69 10.79
CA TYR A 194 -8.50 -12.69 10.29
C TYR A 194 -9.10 -13.15 8.95
N PHE A 195 -10.41 -13.02 8.82
CA PHE A 195 -11.13 -13.44 7.63
C PHE A 195 -10.84 -12.53 6.45
N PHE A 196 -10.81 -11.21 6.64
CA PHE A 196 -10.54 -10.24 5.59
C PHE A 196 -9.05 -10.00 5.40
N ASP A 197 -8.58 -10.11 4.15
CA ASP A 197 -7.18 -9.92 3.76
C ASP A 197 -6.91 -8.52 3.21
N HIS A 198 -7.86 -7.97 2.44
CA HIS A 198 -7.78 -6.64 1.85
C HIS A 198 -8.95 -5.79 2.29
N ILE A 199 -8.66 -4.56 2.72
CA ILE A 199 -9.66 -3.55 3.05
C ILE A 199 -9.55 -2.44 2.01
N VAL A 200 -10.58 -2.32 1.18
CA VAL A 200 -10.68 -1.30 0.14
C VAL A 200 -11.59 -0.18 0.64
N LEU A 201 -11.02 1.01 0.83
CA LEU A 201 -11.75 2.20 1.28
C LEU A 201 -12.59 2.72 0.12
N PHE A 202 -13.89 2.49 0.17
CA PHE A 202 -14.83 2.89 -0.89
C PHE A 202 -15.62 4.14 -0.44
N ALA A 203 -15.41 5.34 -1.03
CA ALA A 203 -14.38 5.59 -2.00
C ALA A 203 -13.86 7.02 -1.92
N ALA A 204 -12.65 7.24 -2.38
CA ALA A 204 -12.20 8.55 -2.82
C ALA A 204 -12.70 8.81 -4.26
N ASN A 205 -12.53 10.03 -4.74
CA ASN A 205 -13.02 10.42 -6.05
C ASN A 205 -11.90 11.01 -6.94
N ILE A 206 -12.11 10.97 -8.23
CA ILE A 206 -11.29 11.65 -9.22
C ILE A 206 -12.01 12.90 -9.69
N ASN A 207 -11.33 14.06 -9.67
CA ASN A 207 -11.88 15.33 -10.12
C ASN A 207 -10.89 16.14 -10.94
N TRP A 208 -11.42 17.03 -11.78
CA TRP A 208 -10.66 18.09 -12.45
C TRP A 208 -10.64 19.36 -11.59
N ASP A 209 -9.46 19.94 -11.42
CA ASP A 209 -9.28 21.26 -10.79
C ASP A 209 -8.99 22.33 -11.84
N PRO A 210 -9.98 23.17 -12.20
CA PRO A 210 -9.81 24.17 -13.25
C PRO A 210 -8.86 25.34 -12.84
N GLU A 211 -8.68 25.57 -11.54
CA GLU A 211 -7.77 26.62 -11.06
C GLU A 211 -6.32 26.16 -11.15
N LYS A 212 -6.03 24.92 -10.75
CA LYS A 212 -4.69 24.34 -10.76
C LYS A 212 -4.35 23.63 -12.07
N GLN A 213 -5.34 23.51 -12.97
CA GLN A 213 -5.20 22.85 -14.28
C GLN A 213 -4.63 21.42 -14.14
N ARG A 214 -5.25 20.62 -13.26
CA ARG A 214 -4.85 19.24 -13.01
C ARG A 214 -6.02 18.34 -12.61
N VAL A 215 -5.86 17.07 -12.89
CA VAL A 215 -6.66 16.02 -12.25
C VAL A 215 -6.10 15.75 -10.86
N TYR A 216 -6.96 15.50 -9.90
CA TYR A 216 -6.56 15.24 -8.51
C TYR A 216 -7.46 14.23 -7.80
N LEU A 217 -6.93 13.64 -6.74
CA LEU A 217 -7.67 12.78 -5.83
C LEU A 217 -8.50 13.64 -4.87
N ALA A 218 -9.81 13.62 -5.05
CA ALA A 218 -10.75 14.33 -4.20
C ALA A 218 -11.24 13.40 -3.10
N ASN A 219 -10.97 13.75 -1.85
CA ASN A 219 -11.44 13.01 -0.70
C ASN A 219 -12.66 13.71 -0.11
N ASN A 220 -13.76 12.96 0.10
CA ASN A 220 -14.83 13.46 0.96
C ASN A 220 -14.36 13.49 2.43
N GLU A 221 -15.17 14.06 3.30
CA GLU A 221 -14.84 14.22 4.73
C GLU A 221 -14.58 12.88 5.43
N ASN A 222 -15.24 11.78 5.03
CA ASN A 222 -15.08 10.48 5.65
C ASN A 222 -13.76 9.81 5.24
N VAL A 223 -13.37 9.88 3.98
CA VAL A 223 -12.06 9.42 3.52
C VAL A 223 -10.96 10.24 4.17
N GLN A 224 -11.09 11.57 4.15
CA GLN A 224 -10.09 12.47 4.75
C GLN A 224 -9.93 12.22 6.25
N PHE A 225 -11.04 12.00 6.98
CA PHE A 225 -11.01 11.63 8.39
C PHE A 225 -10.17 10.38 8.64
N LEU A 226 -10.34 9.33 7.82
CA LEU A 226 -9.56 8.09 7.96
C LEU A 226 -8.08 8.30 7.66
N LEU A 227 -7.76 9.12 6.65
CA LEU A 227 -6.38 9.45 6.31
C LEU A 227 -5.71 10.30 7.40
N ASP A 228 -6.41 11.29 7.94
CA ASP A 228 -5.92 12.16 9.03
C ASP A 228 -5.73 11.39 10.34
N ASN A 229 -6.52 10.35 10.57
CA ASN A 229 -6.45 9.48 11.73
C ASN A 229 -5.94 8.07 11.36
N ASN A 230 -5.08 7.99 10.36
CA ASN A 230 -4.55 6.76 9.78
C ASN A 230 -3.93 5.82 10.83
N ASP A 231 -3.18 6.35 11.78
CA ASP A 231 -2.57 5.62 12.89
C ASP A 231 -3.58 4.88 13.78
N LYS A 232 -4.80 5.42 13.90
CA LYS A 232 -5.86 4.88 14.77
C LYS A 232 -6.82 3.95 14.05
N TYR A 233 -7.12 4.18 12.77
CA TYR A 233 -8.18 3.48 12.04
C TYR A 233 -7.67 2.56 10.91
N LEU A 234 -6.51 2.84 10.33
CA LEU A 234 -6.00 2.08 9.18
C LEU A 234 -4.77 1.25 9.55
N GLN A 235 -3.80 1.81 10.25
CA GLN A 235 -2.59 1.08 10.60
C GLN A 235 -2.82 -0.13 11.54
N PRO A 236 -3.81 -0.12 12.46
CA PRO A 236 -4.17 -1.35 13.20
C PRO A 236 -4.59 -2.51 12.31
N LEU A 237 -5.30 -2.24 11.20
CA LEU A 237 -5.67 -3.25 10.20
C LEU A 237 -4.42 -3.78 9.48
N ARG A 238 -3.53 -2.89 9.10
CA ARG A 238 -2.27 -3.25 8.45
C ARG A 238 -1.38 -4.07 9.38
N LYS A 239 -1.32 -3.72 10.65
CA LYS A 239 -0.63 -4.51 11.70
C LYS A 239 -1.20 -5.91 11.87
N ALA A 240 -2.50 -6.09 11.65
CA ALA A 240 -3.15 -7.40 11.63
C ALA A 240 -2.78 -8.24 10.38
N GLY A 241 -2.14 -7.65 9.39
CA GLY A 241 -1.75 -8.30 8.13
C GLY A 241 -2.65 -7.96 6.95
N MET A 242 -3.66 -7.12 7.14
CA MET A 242 -4.55 -6.70 6.06
C MET A 242 -3.86 -5.68 5.15
N LYS A 243 -4.21 -5.70 3.87
CA LYS A 243 -3.78 -4.69 2.89
C LYS A 243 -4.81 -3.57 2.84
N ILE A 244 -4.35 -2.32 2.95
CA ILE A 244 -5.22 -1.15 2.91
C ILE A 244 -5.11 -0.48 1.55
N ILE A 245 -6.22 -0.46 0.85
CA ILE A 245 -6.32 0.00 -0.55
C ILE A 245 -7.32 1.14 -0.61
N ILE A 246 -6.99 2.21 -1.32
CA ILE A 246 -7.92 3.30 -1.59
C ILE A 246 -8.59 3.08 -2.94
N SER A 247 -9.93 3.07 -2.96
CA SER A 247 -10.72 3.01 -4.20
C SER A 247 -10.93 4.40 -4.77
N ILE A 248 -10.86 4.52 -6.08
CA ILE A 248 -11.07 5.75 -6.82
C ILE A 248 -12.29 5.61 -7.71
N LEU A 249 -13.28 6.46 -7.50
CA LEU A 249 -14.58 6.51 -8.15
C LEU A 249 -14.78 7.84 -8.87
N GLY A 250 -15.50 7.87 -9.98
CA GLY A 250 -15.95 9.12 -10.62
C GLY A 250 -16.86 9.93 -9.68
N ASN A 251 -17.03 11.22 -9.97
CA ASN A 251 -17.74 12.15 -9.08
C ASN A 251 -18.62 13.17 -9.83
N HIS A 252 -19.30 12.72 -10.89
CA HIS A 252 -20.07 13.61 -11.76
C HIS A 252 -19.23 14.76 -12.33
N ASP A 253 -17.95 14.49 -12.52
CA ASP A 253 -16.93 15.39 -13.03
C ASP A 253 -16.46 14.90 -14.42
N GLU A 254 -15.81 15.77 -15.18
CA GLU A 254 -15.27 15.40 -16.48
C GLU A 254 -14.01 14.53 -16.39
N ALA A 255 -13.34 14.49 -15.23
CA ALA A 255 -12.29 13.53 -14.95
C ALA A 255 -12.89 12.18 -14.55
N GLY A 256 -12.30 11.11 -15.04
CA GLY A 256 -12.70 9.74 -14.72
C GLY A 256 -11.57 8.75 -14.93
N VAL A 257 -11.64 7.62 -14.27
CA VAL A 257 -10.55 6.62 -14.26
C VAL A 257 -10.31 5.96 -15.61
N ALA A 258 -11.31 5.98 -16.51
CA ALA A 258 -11.21 5.43 -17.88
C ALA A 258 -11.24 6.51 -18.96
N GLN A 259 -10.95 7.76 -18.64
CA GLN A 259 -11.01 8.88 -19.57
C GLN A 259 -9.89 9.92 -19.37
N LEU A 260 -8.73 9.48 -18.93
CA LEU A 260 -7.52 10.30 -18.90
C LEU A 260 -6.70 10.09 -20.17
N SER A 261 -6.04 11.15 -20.64
CA SER A 261 -4.99 11.04 -21.66
C SER A 261 -3.77 10.31 -21.08
N ASP A 262 -2.82 9.93 -21.92
CA ASP A 262 -1.57 9.31 -21.47
C ASP A 262 -0.82 10.20 -20.47
N MET A 263 -0.80 11.51 -20.74
CA MET A 263 -0.20 12.49 -19.84
C MET A 263 -1.01 12.61 -18.54
N GLY A 264 -2.34 12.72 -18.62
CA GLY A 264 -3.22 12.79 -17.45
C GLY A 264 -3.11 11.56 -16.57
N ALA A 265 -3.05 10.37 -17.17
CA ALA A 265 -2.86 9.11 -16.45
C ALA A 265 -1.51 9.06 -15.70
N ARG A 266 -0.44 9.50 -16.35
CA ARG A 266 0.91 9.54 -15.76
C ARG A 266 0.97 10.49 -14.56
N GLU A 267 0.44 11.69 -14.69
CA GLU A 267 0.47 12.69 -13.62
C GLU A 267 -0.43 12.27 -12.45
N PHE A 268 -1.62 11.74 -12.72
CA PHE A 268 -2.51 11.25 -11.67
C PHE A 268 -1.94 10.02 -10.95
N ALA A 269 -1.28 9.11 -11.67
CA ALA A 269 -0.59 7.97 -11.07
C ALA A 269 0.51 8.41 -10.09
N ARG A 270 1.24 9.48 -10.40
CA ARG A 270 2.26 10.06 -9.48
C ARG A 270 1.63 10.58 -8.20
N GLU A 271 0.47 11.24 -8.29
CA GLU A 271 -0.27 11.68 -7.12
C GLU A 271 -0.74 10.48 -6.26
N LEU A 272 -1.30 9.45 -6.87
CA LEU A 272 -1.71 8.24 -6.17
C LEU A 272 -0.55 7.54 -5.48
N ALA A 273 0.61 7.46 -6.12
CA ALA A 273 1.82 6.91 -5.52
C ALA A 273 2.26 7.73 -4.29
N ALA A 274 2.19 9.06 -4.38
CA ALA A 274 2.49 9.95 -3.25
C ALA A 274 1.53 9.73 -2.07
N TYR A 275 0.23 9.58 -2.33
CA TYR A 275 -0.76 9.22 -1.31
C TYR A 275 -0.46 7.88 -0.65
N CYS A 276 -0.21 6.84 -1.44
CA CYS A 276 0.09 5.51 -0.91
C CYS A 276 1.32 5.52 -0.01
N ARG A 277 2.36 6.26 -0.37
CA ARG A 277 3.58 6.38 0.44
C ARG A 277 3.37 7.24 1.68
N ALA A 278 2.71 8.40 1.55
CA ALA A 278 2.49 9.33 2.67
C ALA A 278 1.62 8.71 3.77
N TYR A 279 0.60 7.95 3.40
CA TYR A 279 -0.35 7.34 4.34
C TYR A 279 -0.08 5.86 4.60
N ASN A 280 1.01 5.31 4.08
CA ASN A 280 1.36 3.90 4.21
C ASN A 280 0.21 2.97 3.79
N LEU A 281 -0.39 3.27 2.64
CA LEU A 281 -1.40 2.44 1.99
C LEU A 281 -0.72 1.39 1.11
N ASP A 282 -1.40 0.27 0.92
CA ASP A 282 -0.86 -0.87 0.15
C ASP A 282 -1.20 -0.82 -1.34
N GLY A 283 -2.09 0.08 -1.76
CA GLY A 283 -2.43 0.21 -3.16
C GLY A 283 -3.70 1.00 -3.47
N VAL A 284 -4.12 0.87 -4.73
CA VAL A 284 -5.27 1.54 -5.31
C VAL A 284 -6.21 0.54 -6.00
N ALA A 285 -7.51 0.88 -6.03
CA ALA A 285 -8.54 0.16 -6.78
C ALA A 285 -9.33 1.14 -7.63
N PHE A 286 -9.65 0.77 -8.86
CA PHE A 286 -10.38 1.63 -9.79
C PHE A 286 -11.79 1.12 -10.02
N ASP A 287 -12.75 2.05 -10.01
CA ASP A 287 -14.17 1.83 -10.30
C ASP A 287 -14.65 2.89 -11.29
N ASP A 288 -15.00 2.47 -12.51
CA ASP A 288 -15.39 3.37 -13.59
C ASP A 288 -16.89 3.62 -13.58
N GLU A 289 -17.33 4.47 -12.65
CA GLU A 289 -18.71 4.91 -12.51
C GLU A 289 -18.80 6.44 -12.34
N TYR A 290 -19.96 7.00 -12.66
CA TYR A 290 -20.37 8.37 -12.36
C TYR A 290 -19.53 9.50 -12.95
N SER A 291 -18.73 9.26 -13.97
CA SER A 291 -18.01 10.31 -14.68
C SER A 291 -18.88 10.94 -15.76
N ASN A 292 -18.76 12.25 -15.95
CA ASN A 292 -19.41 12.98 -17.03
C ASN A 292 -18.60 12.86 -18.33
N SER A 293 -19.17 13.31 -19.45
CA SER A 293 -18.46 13.40 -20.72
C SER A 293 -17.27 14.36 -20.60
N PRO A 294 -16.05 13.98 -20.99
CA PRO A 294 -14.86 14.81 -20.86
C PRO A 294 -14.82 15.93 -21.91
N ASP A 295 -14.24 17.05 -21.57
CA ASP A 295 -13.83 18.06 -22.53
C ASP A 295 -12.56 17.59 -23.26
N LEU A 296 -12.70 17.18 -24.51
CA LEU A 296 -11.58 16.67 -25.30
C LEU A 296 -10.58 17.74 -25.74
N SER A 297 -10.86 19.03 -25.51
CA SER A 297 -9.88 20.10 -25.66
C SER A 297 -8.91 20.19 -24.47
N ASN A 298 -9.27 19.59 -23.35
CA ASN A 298 -8.41 19.50 -22.16
C ASN A 298 -7.32 18.42 -22.37
N PRO A 299 -6.03 18.80 -22.34
CA PRO A 299 -4.93 17.86 -22.62
C PRO A 299 -4.79 16.72 -21.58
N TRP A 300 -5.44 16.82 -20.41
CA TRP A 300 -5.45 15.77 -19.39
C TRP A 300 -6.47 14.68 -19.67
N LEU A 301 -7.45 14.93 -20.51
CA LEU A 301 -8.60 14.08 -20.70
C LEU A 301 -8.60 13.40 -22.08
N ALA A 302 -9.31 12.29 -22.20
CA ALA A 302 -9.49 11.54 -23.43
C ALA A 302 -10.91 10.94 -23.46
N SER A 303 -11.31 10.42 -24.62
CA SER A 303 -12.57 9.68 -24.73
C SER A 303 -12.57 8.45 -23.81
N PRO A 304 -13.67 8.15 -23.11
CA PRO A 304 -13.79 6.96 -22.29
C PRO A 304 -13.46 5.69 -23.07
N SER A 305 -12.58 4.86 -22.54
CA SER A 305 -12.18 3.62 -23.23
C SER A 305 -11.46 2.64 -22.29
N ALA A 306 -11.45 1.38 -22.69
CA ALA A 306 -10.63 0.37 -22.03
C ALA A 306 -9.13 0.70 -22.11
N TYR A 307 -8.66 1.35 -23.19
CA TYR A 307 -7.29 1.81 -23.30
C TYR A 307 -6.94 2.84 -22.23
N ALA A 308 -7.78 3.88 -22.05
CA ALA A 308 -7.51 4.93 -21.07
C ALA A 308 -7.45 4.36 -19.63
N GLY A 309 -8.36 3.44 -19.29
CA GLY A 309 -8.33 2.74 -18.00
C GLY A 309 -7.10 1.86 -17.83
N SER A 310 -6.74 1.09 -18.88
CA SER A 310 -5.52 0.28 -18.89
C SER A 310 -4.27 1.13 -18.73
N ARG A 311 -4.22 2.28 -19.40
CA ARG A 311 -3.11 3.23 -19.31
C ARG A 311 -2.92 3.76 -17.89
N LEU A 312 -4.01 4.13 -17.21
CA LEU A 312 -3.94 4.57 -15.82
C LEU A 312 -3.39 3.49 -14.90
N MET A 313 -3.89 2.25 -15.01
CA MET A 313 -3.41 1.13 -14.21
C MET A 313 -1.92 0.84 -14.46
N TYR A 314 -1.52 0.84 -15.73
CA TYR A 314 -0.12 0.68 -16.14
C TYR A 314 0.78 1.76 -15.52
N GLU A 315 0.39 3.03 -15.63
CA GLU A 315 1.18 4.15 -15.07
C GLU A 315 1.27 4.06 -13.54
N CYS A 316 0.21 3.64 -12.86
CA CYS A 316 0.26 3.38 -11.42
C CYS A 316 1.27 2.29 -11.07
N LYS A 317 1.25 1.17 -11.80
CA LYS A 317 2.20 0.07 -11.56
C LYS A 317 3.64 0.47 -11.87
N ALA A 318 3.84 1.33 -12.87
CA ALA A 318 5.17 1.83 -13.23
C ALA A 318 5.79 2.72 -12.13
N VAL A 319 5.00 3.60 -11.48
CA VAL A 319 5.52 4.52 -10.46
C VAL A 319 5.52 3.95 -9.04
N MET A 320 4.76 2.89 -8.79
CA MET A 320 4.68 2.20 -7.50
C MET A 320 4.58 0.67 -7.70
N PRO A 321 5.63 0.03 -8.25
CA PRO A 321 5.60 -1.39 -8.61
C PRO A 321 5.38 -2.32 -7.41
N GLU A 322 5.71 -1.86 -6.21
CA GLU A 322 5.52 -2.57 -4.95
C GLU A 322 4.08 -2.50 -4.41
N LYS A 323 3.25 -1.62 -4.96
CA LYS A 323 1.86 -1.43 -4.52
C LYS A 323 0.88 -2.24 -5.35
N ILE A 324 -0.27 -2.53 -4.74
CA ILE A 324 -1.38 -3.22 -5.39
C ILE A 324 -2.11 -2.26 -6.32
N VAL A 325 -2.36 -2.69 -7.54
CA VAL A 325 -3.22 -2.01 -8.50
C VAL A 325 -4.34 -2.97 -8.88
N SER A 326 -5.55 -2.68 -8.44
CA SER A 326 -6.70 -3.56 -8.60
C SER A 326 -7.86 -2.89 -9.35
N LEU A 327 -8.81 -3.69 -9.79
CA LEU A 327 -9.90 -3.27 -10.64
C LEU A 327 -11.24 -3.83 -10.16
N TYR A 328 -12.26 -2.97 -10.09
CA TYR A 328 -13.66 -3.36 -10.07
C TYR A 328 -14.19 -3.35 -11.51
N ASN A 329 -14.71 -4.49 -12.00
CA ASN A 329 -15.18 -4.66 -13.36
C ASN A 329 -16.51 -3.93 -13.57
N LEU A 330 -16.44 -2.71 -14.10
CA LEU A 330 -17.60 -1.90 -14.46
C LEU A 330 -17.23 -0.85 -15.51
N GLY A 331 -18.25 -0.25 -16.14
CA GLY A 331 -18.08 0.82 -17.11
C GLY A 331 -17.24 0.40 -18.33
N ASN A 332 -16.15 1.10 -18.57
CA ASN A 332 -15.19 0.79 -19.64
C ASN A 332 -14.06 -0.14 -19.16
N MET A 333 -14.03 -0.50 -17.87
CA MET A 333 -12.93 -1.22 -17.27
C MET A 333 -13.35 -2.62 -16.81
N TYR A 334 -13.07 -3.60 -17.66
CA TYR A 334 -13.22 -5.03 -17.34
C TYR A 334 -11.85 -5.69 -17.47
N SER A 335 -11.49 -6.57 -16.54
CA SER A 335 -10.21 -7.28 -16.59
C SER A 335 -9.99 -8.01 -17.90
N SER A 336 -11.04 -8.62 -18.47
CA SER A 336 -11.00 -9.31 -19.76
C SER A 336 -10.80 -8.40 -20.99
N SER A 337 -11.00 -7.09 -20.84
CA SER A 337 -10.83 -6.08 -21.92
C SER A 337 -9.64 -5.13 -21.69
N LEU A 338 -8.88 -5.32 -20.64
CA LEU A 338 -7.63 -4.57 -20.41
C LEU A 338 -6.65 -4.79 -21.57
N GLN A 339 -5.91 -3.76 -21.92
CA GLN A 339 -5.08 -3.73 -23.11
C GLN A 339 -3.58 -3.80 -22.77
N VAL A 340 -2.80 -4.29 -23.70
CA VAL A 340 -1.33 -4.21 -23.65
C VAL A 340 -0.92 -2.75 -23.82
N ILE A 341 -0.11 -2.24 -22.90
CA ILE A 341 0.40 -0.86 -22.89
C ILE A 341 1.92 -0.91 -22.98
N ASP A 342 2.49 -0.28 -24.00
CA ASP A 342 3.95 -0.23 -24.21
C ASP A 342 4.63 -1.63 -24.16
N GLY A 343 3.92 -2.65 -24.63
CA GLY A 343 4.39 -4.04 -24.61
C GLY A 343 4.18 -4.77 -23.27
N ILE A 344 3.62 -4.12 -22.26
CA ILE A 344 3.32 -4.71 -20.95
C ILE A 344 1.88 -5.21 -20.90
N GLU A 345 1.72 -6.48 -20.58
CA GLU A 345 0.42 -7.15 -20.52
C GLU A 345 -0.35 -6.83 -19.23
N PRO A 346 -1.69 -6.88 -19.26
CA PRO A 346 -2.53 -6.72 -18.06
C PRO A 346 -2.11 -7.56 -16.86
N GLY A 347 -1.65 -8.78 -17.07
CA GLY A 347 -1.15 -9.65 -16.01
C GLY A 347 0.03 -9.09 -15.21
N GLN A 348 0.75 -8.10 -15.77
CA GLN A 348 1.90 -7.46 -15.14
C GLN A 348 1.54 -6.15 -14.40
N TYR A 349 0.41 -5.49 -14.74
CA TYR A 349 0.02 -4.23 -14.12
C TYR A 349 -1.31 -4.28 -13.35
N CYS A 350 -2.10 -5.34 -13.49
CA CYS A 350 -3.31 -5.58 -12.71
C CYS A 350 -3.06 -6.73 -11.73
N ASP A 351 -2.95 -6.44 -10.45
CA ASP A 351 -2.68 -7.46 -9.44
C ASP A 351 -3.91 -8.37 -9.24
N TYR A 352 -5.11 -7.79 -9.21
CA TYR A 352 -6.34 -8.57 -9.27
C TYR A 352 -7.56 -7.74 -9.70
N ALA A 353 -8.60 -8.43 -10.12
CA ALA A 353 -9.89 -7.86 -10.47
C ALA A 353 -11.03 -8.53 -9.70
N VAL A 354 -12.02 -7.72 -9.34
CA VAL A 354 -13.31 -8.19 -8.81
C VAL A 354 -14.42 -7.86 -9.78
N ALA A 355 -15.49 -8.67 -9.79
CA ALA A 355 -16.65 -8.42 -10.63
C ALA A 355 -17.73 -7.63 -9.88
N ASP A 356 -18.71 -7.16 -10.61
CA ASP A 356 -19.96 -6.66 -10.03
C ASP A 356 -20.72 -7.77 -9.29
N TYR A 357 -21.68 -7.38 -8.46
CA TYR A 357 -22.34 -8.27 -7.51
C TYR A 357 -22.93 -9.52 -8.17
N GLY A 358 -22.65 -10.67 -7.57
CA GLY A 358 -23.09 -11.96 -8.05
C GLY A 358 -22.24 -12.56 -9.16
N GLY A 359 -21.25 -11.82 -9.68
CA GLY A 359 -20.38 -12.25 -10.75
C GLY A 359 -19.04 -12.77 -10.31
N ALA A 360 -18.32 -13.36 -11.27
CA ALA A 360 -16.89 -13.67 -11.19
C ALA A 360 -16.12 -12.86 -12.21
N ALA A 361 -14.91 -12.40 -11.87
CA ALA A 361 -14.04 -11.73 -12.80
C ALA A 361 -13.40 -12.72 -13.77
N GLY A 362 -13.21 -12.31 -15.02
CA GLY A 362 -12.48 -13.09 -16.03
C GLY A 362 -11.06 -12.55 -16.21
N PRO A 363 -10.06 -13.41 -16.47
CA PRO A 363 -8.69 -12.97 -16.68
C PRO A 363 -8.54 -12.24 -18.02
N GLY A 364 -7.75 -11.18 -18.01
CA GLY A 364 -7.25 -10.50 -19.20
C GLY A 364 -5.96 -11.15 -19.71
N THR A 365 -5.37 -10.54 -20.75
CA THR A 365 -4.12 -11.01 -21.35
C THR A 365 -2.99 -11.11 -20.30
N GLY A 366 -2.34 -12.26 -20.20
CA GLY A 366 -1.30 -12.50 -19.22
C GLY A 366 -1.77 -12.67 -17.77
N MET A 367 -3.06 -12.52 -17.49
CA MET A 367 -3.66 -12.80 -16.19
C MET A 367 -4.04 -14.28 -16.05
N THR A 368 -4.16 -14.73 -14.81
CA THR A 368 -4.70 -16.06 -14.46
C THR A 368 -5.90 -15.91 -13.53
N LEU A 369 -6.63 -17.00 -13.28
CA LEU A 369 -7.72 -17.01 -12.29
C LEU A 369 -7.26 -16.65 -10.87
N LYS A 370 -5.96 -16.85 -10.55
CA LYS A 370 -5.37 -16.40 -9.28
C LYS A 370 -5.44 -14.87 -9.10
N GLN A 371 -5.57 -14.12 -10.18
CA GLN A 371 -5.73 -12.65 -10.19
C GLN A 371 -7.21 -12.22 -10.32
N CYS A 372 -8.15 -13.14 -10.13
CA CYS A 372 -9.58 -12.88 -10.30
C CYS A 372 -10.37 -13.29 -9.06
N ALA A 373 -11.37 -12.49 -8.70
CA ALA A 373 -12.34 -12.86 -7.70
C ALA A 373 -13.38 -13.84 -8.28
N GLY A 374 -13.61 -14.94 -7.60
CA GLY A 374 -14.57 -15.97 -8.01
C GLY A 374 -16.02 -15.63 -7.68
N MET A 375 -16.24 -14.64 -6.83
CA MET A 375 -17.56 -14.14 -6.45
C MET A 375 -17.46 -12.74 -5.86
N SER A 376 -18.49 -11.93 -6.07
CA SER A 376 -18.69 -10.65 -5.41
C SER A 376 -20.02 -10.65 -4.66
N ILE A 377 -19.98 -10.44 -3.35
CA ILE A 377 -21.12 -10.51 -2.46
C ILE A 377 -21.42 -9.14 -1.89
N GLU A 378 -22.59 -8.61 -2.20
CA GLU A 378 -23.11 -7.41 -1.55
C GLU A 378 -23.87 -7.81 -0.28
N LEU A 379 -23.29 -7.46 0.87
CA LEU A 379 -23.79 -7.93 2.17
C LEU A 379 -25.05 -7.20 2.64
N ARG A 380 -25.22 -5.92 2.28
CA ARG A 380 -26.35 -5.11 2.77
C ARG A 380 -27.67 -5.54 2.16
N ARG A 381 -27.69 -5.78 0.86
CA ARG A 381 -28.89 -6.17 0.10
C ARG A 381 -29.02 -7.67 -0.11
N GLY A 382 -27.93 -8.39 0.14
CA GLY A 382 -27.91 -9.83 0.02
C GLY A 382 -27.69 -10.36 -1.39
N SER A 383 -27.11 -9.59 -2.30
CA SER A 383 -26.75 -10.04 -3.65
C SER A 383 -25.51 -10.92 -3.65
N GLY A 384 -25.43 -11.87 -4.59
CA GLY A 384 -24.33 -12.81 -4.73
C GLY A 384 -24.53 -14.10 -3.93
N ASN A 385 -24.01 -15.21 -4.47
CA ASN A 385 -24.10 -16.52 -3.84
C ASN A 385 -23.03 -16.68 -2.76
N SER A 386 -23.45 -16.76 -1.51
CA SER A 386 -22.59 -16.93 -0.32
C SER A 386 -22.57 -18.37 0.21
N SER A 387 -23.01 -19.36 -0.56
CA SER A 387 -23.02 -20.75 -0.10
C SER A 387 -21.61 -21.33 0.03
N GLU A 388 -21.42 -22.24 1.00
CA GLU A 388 -20.20 -23.01 1.18
C GLU A 388 -19.81 -23.76 -0.10
N SER A 389 -20.77 -24.40 -0.76
CA SER A 389 -20.51 -25.20 -1.97
C SER A 389 -20.00 -24.33 -3.14
N THR A 390 -20.55 -23.12 -3.34
CA THR A 390 -20.07 -22.20 -4.35
C THR A 390 -18.67 -21.70 -4.03
N ALA A 391 -18.40 -21.32 -2.79
CA ALA A 391 -17.08 -20.88 -2.36
C ALA A 391 -16.03 -21.97 -2.59
N ARG A 392 -16.31 -23.21 -2.20
CA ARG A 392 -15.44 -24.36 -2.43
C ARG A 392 -15.18 -24.60 -3.91
N SER A 393 -16.22 -24.58 -4.74
CA SER A 393 -16.10 -24.75 -6.18
C SER A 393 -15.24 -23.66 -6.83
N ARG A 394 -15.36 -22.41 -6.41
CA ARG A 394 -14.54 -21.29 -6.92
C ARG A 394 -13.07 -21.44 -6.51
N LYS A 395 -12.80 -21.83 -5.26
CA LYS A 395 -11.45 -22.16 -4.79
C LYS A 395 -10.83 -23.29 -5.63
N GLU A 396 -11.57 -24.38 -5.85
CA GLU A 396 -11.11 -25.53 -6.64
C GLU A 396 -10.88 -25.17 -8.12
N ALA A 397 -11.63 -24.22 -8.66
CA ALA A 397 -11.42 -23.69 -10.02
C ALA A 397 -10.15 -22.84 -10.16
N GLY A 398 -9.53 -22.42 -9.04
CA GLY A 398 -8.28 -21.67 -9.06
C GLY A 398 -8.42 -20.15 -8.91
N TYR A 399 -9.61 -19.65 -8.57
CA TYR A 399 -9.77 -18.23 -8.26
C TYR A 399 -8.97 -17.84 -7.02
N GLY A 400 -8.25 -16.71 -7.12
CA GLY A 400 -7.38 -16.24 -6.03
C GLY A 400 -8.05 -15.31 -5.02
N TYR A 401 -9.23 -14.76 -5.34
CA TYR A 401 -9.92 -13.75 -4.55
C TYR A 401 -11.41 -14.02 -4.40
N TYR A 402 -11.98 -13.42 -3.34
CA TYR A 402 -13.42 -13.42 -3.04
C TYR A 402 -13.79 -12.05 -2.49
N MET A 403 -14.79 -11.36 -3.05
CA MET A 403 -15.12 -9.97 -2.71
C MET A 403 -16.39 -9.88 -1.88
N PHE A 404 -16.38 -8.96 -0.93
CA PHE A 404 -17.52 -8.55 -0.10
C PHE A 404 -17.64 -7.02 -0.13
N PHE A 405 -18.89 -6.53 -0.09
CA PHE A 405 -19.19 -5.10 -0.02
C PHE A 405 -20.16 -4.79 1.11
N ALA A 406 -19.98 -3.63 1.76
CA ALA A 406 -20.89 -3.02 2.71
C ALA A 406 -21.14 -3.83 4.01
N LEU A 407 -20.06 -4.26 4.66
CA LEU A 407 -20.13 -4.78 6.02
C LEU A 407 -20.66 -3.71 6.98
N ASP A 408 -21.70 -4.03 7.74
CA ASP A 408 -22.39 -3.10 8.64
C ASP A 408 -22.78 -3.80 9.94
N PRO A 409 -22.26 -3.36 11.10
CA PRO A 409 -22.59 -3.99 12.38
C PRO A 409 -24.09 -4.03 12.70
N SER A 410 -24.87 -3.08 12.22
CA SER A 410 -26.33 -3.07 12.41
C SER A 410 -27.05 -4.22 11.68
N LEU A 411 -26.37 -4.88 10.73
CA LEU A 411 -26.88 -5.95 9.89
C LEU A 411 -26.17 -7.30 10.14
N TYR A 412 -25.39 -7.43 11.21
CA TYR A 412 -24.61 -8.65 11.50
C TYR A 412 -25.48 -9.90 11.63
N GLY A 413 -26.73 -9.79 12.05
CA GLY A 413 -27.67 -10.93 12.11
C GLY A 413 -27.81 -11.72 10.80
N SER A 414 -27.62 -11.04 9.65
CA SER A 414 -27.64 -11.68 8.33
C SER A 414 -26.26 -11.76 7.68
N GLN A 415 -25.45 -10.71 7.83
CA GLN A 415 -24.18 -10.58 7.13
C GLN A 415 -23.12 -11.58 7.62
N VAL A 416 -23.00 -11.76 8.94
CA VAL A 416 -22.02 -12.70 9.52
C VAL A 416 -22.29 -14.12 9.06
N TYR A 417 -23.55 -14.54 9.01
CA TYR A 417 -23.92 -15.87 8.54
C TYR A 417 -23.46 -16.13 7.10
N ARG A 418 -23.55 -15.15 6.22
CA ARG A 418 -23.04 -15.24 4.85
C ARG A 418 -21.52 -15.38 4.81
N CYS A 419 -20.79 -14.59 5.62
CA CYS A 419 -19.35 -14.71 5.76
C CYS A 419 -18.94 -16.09 6.34
N GLN A 420 -19.69 -16.62 7.31
CA GLN A 420 -19.43 -17.95 7.89
C GLN A 420 -19.52 -19.06 6.83
N SER A 421 -20.53 -19.04 5.98
CA SER A 421 -20.70 -20.03 4.91
C SER A 421 -19.55 -19.97 3.90
N VAL A 422 -19.13 -18.77 3.51
CA VAL A 422 -17.98 -18.58 2.60
C VAL A 422 -16.68 -19.02 3.26
N CYS A 423 -16.46 -18.65 4.52
CA CYS A 423 -15.27 -19.05 5.28
C CYS A 423 -15.12 -20.58 5.31
N LYS A 424 -16.22 -21.29 5.56
CA LYS A 424 -16.23 -22.76 5.54
C LYS A 424 -15.85 -23.32 4.18
N GLY A 425 -16.36 -22.74 3.10
CA GLY A 425 -16.05 -23.16 1.74
C GLY A 425 -14.62 -22.87 1.31
N LEU A 426 -14.08 -21.72 1.68
CA LEU A 426 -12.72 -21.31 1.29
C LEU A 426 -11.64 -21.97 2.15
N TYR A 427 -11.85 -22.09 3.46
CA TYR A 427 -10.77 -22.41 4.41
C TYR A 427 -11.01 -23.70 5.22
N ASP A 428 -12.16 -24.35 5.09
CA ASP A 428 -12.59 -25.48 5.92
C ASP A 428 -12.62 -25.16 7.44
N GLU A 429 -12.67 -23.87 7.76
CA GLU A 429 -12.72 -23.35 9.12
C GLU A 429 -14.05 -22.66 9.43
N THR A 430 -14.38 -22.59 10.71
CA THR A 430 -15.53 -21.84 11.21
C THR A 430 -15.11 -20.38 11.45
N LEU A 431 -15.90 -19.44 10.96
CA LEU A 431 -15.79 -18.02 11.34
C LEU A 431 -16.55 -17.81 12.65
N VAL A 432 -15.85 -17.31 13.67
CA VAL A 432 -16.45 -17.00 14.97
C VAL A 432 -17.39 -15.81 14.83
N TYR A 433 -18.60 -15.90 15.40
CA TYR A 433 -19.51 -14.75 15.42
C TYR A 433 -18.87 -13.62 16.25
N PRO A 434 -18.79 -12.36 15.73
CA PRO A 434 -18.21 -11.25 16.47
C PRO A 434 -18.91 -10.99 17.80
N SER A 435 -18.15 -10.79 18.87
CA SER A 435 -18.67 -10.40 20.16
C SER A 435 -18.68 -8.89 20.37
N TYR A 436 -17.99 -8.16 19.51
CA TYR A 436 -17.81 -6.72 19.60
C TYR A 436 -17.93 -6.06 18.21
N TYR A 437 -18.14 -4.74 18.24
CA TYR A 437 -18.11 -3.91 17.06
C TYR A 437 -17.56 -2.52 17.40
N TYR A 438 -17.22 -1.75 16.39
CA TYR A 438 -16.82 -0.35 16.50
C TYR A 438 -17.87 0.55 15.85
N LYS A 439 -18.34 1.55 16.58
CA LYS A 439 -19.14 2.64 15.99
C LYS A 439 -18.31 3.46 15.02
N LYS A 440 -18.95 4.07 14.05
CA LYS A 440 -18.29 5.01 13.14
C LYS A 440 -17.52 6.08 13.95
N ASN A 441 -16.27 6.35 13.53
CA ASN A 441 -15.38 7.33 14.16
C ASN A 441 -15.04 7.06 15.64
N SER A 442 -15.11 5.82 16.09
CA SER A 442 -14.70 5.40 17.44
C SER A 442 -13.60 4.36 17.39
N THR A 443 -12.67 4.43 18.32
CA THR A 443 -11.64 3.40 18.55
C THR A 443 -12.00 2.48 19.71
N GLU A 444 -13.15 2.68 20.34
CA GLU A 444 -13.64 1.86 21.44
C GLU A 444 -14.53 0.72 20.93
N ARG A 445 -14.26 -0.48 21.42
CA ARG A 445 -15.07 -1.68 21.14
C ARG A 445 -16.33 -1.66 22.00
N GLU A 446 -17.46 -1.94 21.39
CA GLU A 446 -18.74 -2.12 22.09
C GLU A 446 -19.20 -3.57 21.96
N ALA A 447 -19.75 -4.13 23.05
CA ALA A 447 -20.30 -5.49 23.03
C ALA A 447 -21.55 -5.54 22.15
N ILE A 448 -21.68 -6.64 21.39
CA ILE A 448 -22.91 -6.98 20.67
C ILE A 448 -23.86 -7.64 21.67
N ASN A 449 -25.04 -7.05 21.88
CA ASN A 449 -26.06 -7.52 22.81
C ASN A 449 -26.91 -8.65 22.18
#